data_08397fd178ba1fb9c7f1b98a9700b174
#
_entry.id   08397fd178ba1fb9c7f1b98a9700b174
#
_cell.length_a   1.000
_cell.length_b   1.000
_cell.length_c   1.000
_cell.angle_alpha   90.00
_cell.angle_beta   90.00
_cell.angle_gamma   90.00
#
_symmetry.space_group_name_H-M   'P 1'
#
loop_
_entity.id
_entity.type
_entity.pdbx_description
1 polymer ?
#
loop_
_entity_poly.entity_id
_entity_poly.type
_entity_poly.pdbx_seq_one_letter_code
_entity_poly.pdbx_strand_id
1 'polypeptide(L)'
;MVVDNRIAAAHCNSMLITTIQVAAGGAIGASLRFLVGVGLLRLYSPGFPISVIIVNVLGSFLMGFFVVVFAQRGYDMMNPFVLTGLLGGFTTFSAFSLEAVSLFERGAISQSIAYITISVTFSIAGLIFGSLMARGIWS
;
A
#
# COMPACT_ATOMS: atom_id res chain seq x y z
N MET A 1 6.77 9.85 -41.19
CA MET A 1 6.29 11.01 -40.40
C MET A 1 4.87 10.84 -39.85
N VAL A 2 3.85 10.39 -40.62
CA VAL A 2 2.46 10.19 -40.13
C VAL A 2 2.30 9.01 -39.16
N VAL A 3 3.06 7.93 -39.35
CA VAL A 3 3.05 6.72 -38.49
C VAL A 3 3.60 7.03 -37.09
N ASP A 4 4.60 7.89 -36.99
CA ASP A 4 5.26 8.28 -35.75
C ASP A 4 4.34 9.08 -34.82
N ASN A 5 3.54 10.00 -35.38
CA ASN A 5 2.56 10.79 -34.62
C ASN A 5 1.40 9.94 -34.06
N ARG A 6 1.00 8.87 -34.73
CA ARG A 6 -0.06 7.98 -34.22
C ARG A 6 0.43 7.11 -33.09
N ILE A 7 1.66 6.64 -33.15
CA ILE A 7 2.29 5.87 -32.08
C ILE A 7 2.48 6.75 -30.83
N ALA A 8 3.00 7.96 -31.02
CA ALA A 8 3.17 8.93 -29.94
C ALA A 8 1.84 9.30 -29.26
N ALA A 9 0.79 9.53 -30.05
CA ALA A 9 -0.55 9.83 -29.51
C ALA A 9 -1.16 8.63 -28.74
N ALA A 10 -0.96 7.40 -29.23
CA ALA A 10 -1.43 6.19 -28.54
C ALA A 10 -0.70 5.98 -27.21
N HIS A 11 0.61 6.21 -27.16
CA HIS A 11 1.38 6.18 -25.91
C HIS A 11 0.94 7.26 -24.92
N CYS A 12 0.70 8.48 -25.39
CA CYS A 12 0.23 9.58 -24.54
C CYS A 12 -1.14 9.27 -23.91
N ASN A 13 -2.08 8.73 -24.70
CA ASN A 13 -3.39 8.32 -24.22
C ASN A 13 -3.31 7.17 -23.19
N SER A 14 -2.45 6.18 -23.43
CA SER A 14 -2.23 5.08 -22.50
C SER A 14 -1.68 5.58 -21.17
N MET A 15 -0.68 6.46 -21.19
CA MET A 15 -0.11 7.06 -19.98
C MET A 15 -1.14 7.90 -19.21
N LEU A 16 -1.99 8.66 -19.91
CA LEU A 16 -3.03 9.46 -19.28
C LEU A 16 -4.06 8.58 -18.55
N ILE A 17 -4.53 7.52 -19.20
CA ILE A 17 -5.47 6.55 -18.59
C ILE A 17 -4.85 5.91 -17.35
N THR A 18 -3.62 5.45 -17.45
CA THR A 18 -2.89 4.86 -16.33
C THR A 18 -2.74 5.84 -15.16
N THR A 19 -2.41 7.09 -15.45
CA THR A 19 -2.29 8.15 -14.44
C THR A 19 -3.62 8.41 -13.74
N ILE A 20 -4.73 8.46 -14.47
CA ILE A 20 -6.08 8.62 -13.90
C ILE A 20 -6.44 7.43 -13.01
N GLN A 21 -6.11 6.20 -13.42
CA GLN A 21 -6.32 5.00 -12.61
C GLN A 21 -5.55 5.07 -11.29
N VAL A 22 -4.27 5.44 -11.34
CA VAL A 22 -3.43 5.61 -10.14
C VAL A 22 -3.97 6.71 -9.25
N ALA A 23 -4.37 7.86 -9.81
CA ALA A 23 -4.91 8.98 -9.05
C ALA A 23 -6.22 8.60 -8.34
N ALA A 24 -7.15 7.96 -9.05
CA ALA A 24 -8.43 7.51 -8.48
C ALA A 24 -8.22 6.45 -7.37
N GLY A 25 -7.41 5.44 -7.64
CA GLY A 25 -7.04 4.43 -6.65
C GLY A 25 -6.35 5.04 -5.43
N GLY A 26 -5.40 5.95 -5.66
CA GLY A 26 -4.65 6.63 -4.60
C GLY A 26 -5.53 7.50 -3.71
N ALA A 27 -6.50 8.22 -4.30
CA ALA A 27 -7.48 8.99 -3.54
C ALA A 27 -8.31 8.10 -2.60
N ILE A 28 -8.79 6.96 -3.11
CA ILE A 28 -9.56 5.98 -2.32
C ILE A 28 -8.65 5.36 -1.24
N GLY A 29 -7.45 4.92 -1.59
CA GLY A 29 -6.51 4.29 -0.66
C GLY A 29 -6.11 5.21 0.49
N ALA A 30 -5.77 6.46 0.19
CA ALA A 30 -5.43 7.46 1.20
C ALA A 30 -6.62 7.81 2.10
N SER A 31 -7.83 7.87 1.56
CA SER A 31 -9.07 8.09 2.32
C SER A 31 -9.36 6.93 3.27
N LEU A 32 -9.22 5.68 2.81
CA LEU A 32 -9.39 4.49 3.64
C LEU A 32 -8.37 4.45 4.77
N ARG A 33 -7.10 4.74 4.49
CA ARG A 33 -6.06 4.86 5.51
C ARG A 33 -6.42 5.88 6.58
N PHE A 34 -6.89 7.05 6.19
CA PHE A 34 -7.33 8.09 7.13
C PHE A 34 -8.48 7.60 8.01
N LEU A 35 -9.50 6.96 7.42
CA LEU A 35 -10.64 6.44 8.16
C LEU A 35 -10.24 5.33 9.16
N VAL A 36 -9.33 4.43 8.77
CA VAL A 36 -8.77 3.43 9.68
C VAL A 36 -8.03 4.10 10.84
N GLY A 37 -7.21 5.13 10.53
CA GLY A 37 -6.52 5.91 11.55
C GLY A 37 -7.47 6.53 12.56
N VAL A 38 -8.50 7.23 12.09
CA VAL A 38 -9.54 7.84 12.96
C VAL A 38 -10.33 6.80 13.74
N GLY A 39 -10.70 5.69 13.11
CA GLY A 39 -11.45 4.61 13.76
C GLY A 39 -10.65 3.96 14.91
N LEU A 40 -9.38 3.69 14.70
CA LEU A 40 -8.50 3.06 15.70
C LEU A 40 -8.11 4.02 16.83
N LEU A 41 -7.98 5.32 16.55
CA LEU A 41 -7.75 6.31 17.61
C LEU A 41 -8.89 6.39 18.63
N ARG A 42 -10.11 6.04 18.23
CA ARG A 42 -11.27 5.98 19.14
C ARG A 42 -11.27 4.74 20.04
N LEU A 43 -10.56 3.69 19.65
CA LEU A 43 -10.55 2.40 20.34
C LEU A 43 -9.31 2.20 21.21
N TYR A 44 -8.20 2.86 20.90
CA TYR A 44 -6.91 2.69 21.58
C TYR A 44 -6.40 4.02 22.12
N SER A 45 -5.84 3.97 23.33
CA SER A 45 -5.24 5.15 23.99
C SER A 45 -4.08 5.74 23.19
N PRO A 46 -3.91 7.08 23.19
CA PRO A 46 -2.82 7.75 22.48
C PRO A 46 -1.46 7.40 23.11
N GLY A 47 -0.57 6.81 22.33
CA GLY A 47 0.80 6.51 22.78
C GLY A 47 1.62 5.67 21.84
N PHE A 48 1.03 4.62 21.26
CA PHE A 48 1.71 3.74 20.33
C PHE A 48 0.96 3.69 18.98
N PRO A 49 1.64 3.87 17.82
CA PRO A 49 0.99 4.08 16.51
C PRO A 49 0.52 2.77 15.86
N ILE A 50 -0.41 2.06 16.51
CA ILE A 50 -0.96 0.77 16.05
C ILE A 50 -1.65 0.89 14.68
N SER A 51 -2.29 2.02 14.41
CA SER A 51 -3.02 2.24 13.15
C SER A 51 -2.12 2.13 11.93
N VAL A 52 -0.91 2.68 12.00
CA VAL A 52 0.06 2.62 10.90
C VAL A 52 0.57 1.20 10.69
N ILE A 53 0.80 0.44 11.78
CA ILE A 53 1.17 -0.98 11.69
C ILE A 53 0.08 -1.76 10.96
N ILE A 54 -1.18 -1.64 11.41
CA ILE A 54 -2.32 -2.38 10.83
C ILE A 54 -2.47 -2.05 9.34
N VAL A 55 -2.44 -0.77 8.98
CA VAL A 55 -2.56 -0.33 7.59
C VAL A 55 -1.45 -0.91 6.71
N ASN A 56 -0.20 -0.85 7.17
CA ASN A 56 0.94 -1.34 6.41
C ASN A 56 0.97 -2.86 6.32
N VAL A 57 0.66 -3.59 7.39
CA VAL A 57 0.60 -5.06 7.38
C VAL A 57 -0.54 -5.56 6.50
N LEU A 58 -1.75 -5.01 6.67
CA LEU A 58 -2.91 -5.39 5.87
C LEU A 58 -2.71 -5.03 4.40
N GLY A 59 -2.22 -3.83 4.11
CA GLY A 59 -1.95 -3.40 2.75
C GLY A 59 -0.86 -4.23 2.08
N SER A 60 0.18 -4.63 2.81
CA SER A 60 1.23 -5.53 2.31
C SER A 60 0.69 -6.93 2.02
N PHE A 61 -0.14 -7.48 2.90
CA PHE A 61 -0.81 -8.76 2.66
C PHE A 61 -1.66 -8.72 1.37
N LEU A 62 -2.51 -7.70 1.23
CA LEU A 62 -3.34 -7.53 0.03
C LEU A 62 -2.50 -7.29 -1.22
N MET A 63 -1.39 -6.56 -1.13
CA MET A 63 -0.46 -6.36 -2.22
C MET A 63 0.13 -7.68 -2.70
N GLY A 64 0.62 -8.52 -1.78
CA GLY A 64 1.16 -9.85 -2.10
C GLY A 64 0.11 -10.76 -2.73
N PHE A 65 -1.12 -10.71 -2.24
CA PHE A 65 -2.23 -11.49 -2.79
C PHE A 65 -2.61 -11.04 -4.20
N PHE A 66 -2.88 -9.77 -4.41
CA PHE A 66 -3.36 -9.27 -5.70
C PHE A 66 -2.29 -9.27 -6.79
N VAL A 67 -1.01 -9.07 -6.47
CA VAL A 67 0.05 -9.14 -7.48
C VAL A 67 0.12 -10.54 -8.12
N VAL A 68 -0.07 -11.59 -7.33
CA VAL A 68 -0.09 -12.97 -7.84
C VAL A 68 -1.38 -13.25 -8.63
N VAL A 69 -2.55 -12.87 -8.09
CA VAL A 69 -3.84 -13.07 -8.76
C VAL A 69 -3.86 -12.39 -10.13
N PHE A 70 -3.41 -11.15 -10.21
CA PHE A 70 -3.43 -10.39 -11.47
C PHE A 70 -2.47 -10.96 -12.50
N ALA A 71 -1.27 -11.37 -12.06
CA ALA A 71 -0.31 -12.02 -12.95
C ALA A 71 -0.83 -13.37 -13.49
N GLN A 72 -1.53 -14.16 -12.68
CA GLN A 72 -2.07 -15.46 -13.10
C GLN A 72 -3.35 -15.35 -13.94
N ARG A 73 -4.13 -14.30 -13.75
CA ARG A 73 -5.42 -14.10 -14.43
C ARG A 73 -5.36 -13.15 -15.62
N GLY A 74 -4.21 -12.54 -15.89
CA GLY A 74 -4.06 -11.57 -16.98
C GLY A 74 -4.80 -10.25 -16.73
N TYR A 75 -4.99 -9.86 -15.48
CA TYR A 75 -5.65 -8.60 -15.11
C TYR A 75 -4.68 -7.42 -15.04
N ASP A 76 -3.69 -7.38 -15.94
CA ASP A 76 -2.64 -6.36 -15.96
C ASP A 76 -3.19 -4.93 -16.06
N MET A 77 -4.32 -4.74 -16.70
CA MET A 77 -4.98 -3.43 -16.83
C MET A 77 -5.48 -2.88 -15.47
N MET A 78 -5.67 -3.72 -14.46
CA MET A 78 -6.09 -3.30 -13.12
C MET A 78 -4.91 -2.98 -12.20
N ASN A 79 -3.68 -3.35 -12.57
CA ASN A 79 -2.49 -3.11 -11.77
C ASN A 79 -2.32 -1.63 -11.35
N PRO A 80 -2.46 -0.65 -12.26
CA PRO A 80 -2.28 0.75 -11.91
C PRO A 80 -3.30 1.24 -10.87
N PHE A 81 -4.56 0.84 -11.03
CA PHE A 81 -5.62 1.25 -10.09
C PHE A 81 -5.47 0.57 -8.73
N VAL A 82 -5.31 -0.78 -8.70
CA VAL A 82 -5.35 -1.55 -7.45
C VAL A 82 -4.01 -1.53 -6.74
N LEU A 83 -2.92 -1.93 -7.44
CA LEU A 83 -1.63 -2.09 -6.78
C LEU A 83 -0.96 -0.74 -6.52
N THR A 84 -0.80 0.06 -7.57
CA THR A 84 -0.09 1.34 -7.44
C THR A 84 -0.96 2.41 -6.78
N GLY A 85 -2.21 2.54 -7.19
CA GLY A 85 -3.14 3.54 -6.67
C GLY A 85 -3.66 3.15 -5.29
N LEU A 86 -4.59 2.21 -5.24
CA LEU A 86 -5.34 1.88 -4.03
C LEU A 86 -4.44 1.39 -2.89
N LEU A 87 -3.66 0.34 -3.11
CA LEU A 87 -2.81 -0.23 -2.07
C LEU A 87 -1.58 0.63 -1.79
N GLY A 88 -0.98 1.26 -2.83
CA GLY A 88 0.09 2.24 -2.65
C GLY A 88 -0.37 3.50 -1.90
N GLY A 89 -1.60 3.97 -2.13
CA GLY A 89 -2.21 5.07 -1.37
C GLY A 89 -2.65 4.67 0.03
N PHE A 90 -3.06 3.42 0.25
CA PHE A 90 -3.47 2.89 1.55
C PHE A 90 -2.28 2.70 2.49
N THR A 91 -1.17 2.11 2.05
CA THR A 91 0.06 1.95 2.83
C THR A 91 0.85 3.25 2.91
N THR A 92 1.72 3.39 3.91
CA THR A 92 2.48 4.62 4.09
C THR A 92 3.82 4.40 4.79
N PHE A 93 4.90 4.75 4.09
CA PHE A 93 6.23 4.79 4.68
C PHE A 93 6.51 6.12 5.38
N SER A 94 5.94 7.22 4.89
CA SER A 94 6.16 8.55 5.49
C SER A 94 5.55 8.67 6.89
N ALA A 95 4.30 8.21 7.09
CA ALA A 95 3.71 8.18 8.42
C ALA A 95 4.44 7.21 9.36
N PHE A 96 4.88 6.04 8.85
CA PHE A 96 5.71 5.12 9.63
C PHE A 96 7.01 5.80 10.11
N SER A 97 7.71 6.51 9.24
CA SER A 97 8.95 7.21 9.60
C SER A 97 8.71 8.33 10.62
N LEU A 98 7.64 9.11 10.42
CA LEU A 98 7.27 10.18 11.35
C LEU A 98 6.99 9.65 12.76
N GLU A 99 6.22 8.58 12.87
CA GLU A 99 5.88 7.98 14.18
C GLU A 99 7.12 7.36 14.87
N ALA A 100 7.99 6.70 14.10
CA ALA A 100 9.24 6.15 14.63
C ALA A 100 10.13 7.25 15.24
N VAL A 101 10.31 8.34 14.50
CA VAL A 101 11.11 9.49 14.97
C VAL A 101 10.42 10.19 16.14
N SER A 102 9.10 10.38 16.11
CA SER A 102 8.34 10.98 17.20
C SER A 102 8.44 10.19 18.51
N LEU A 103 8.43 8.86 18.43
CA LEU A 103 8.66 7.99 19.60
C LEU A 103 10.08 8.16 20.15
N PHE A 104 11.06 8.23 19.26
CA PHE A 104 12.47 8.45 19.65
C PHE A 104 12.67 9.81 20.33
N GLU A 105 12.15 10.89 19.74
CA GLU A 105 12.27 12.26 20.28
C GLU A 105 11.58 12.43 21.64
N ARG A 106 10.50 11.68 21.90
CA ARG A 106 9.84 11.63 23.20
C ARG A 106 10.61 10.81 24.26
N GLY A 107 11.77 10.27 23.93
CA GLY A 107 12.57 9.41 24.82
C GLY A 107 12.05 7.99 24.94
N ALA A 108 11.02 7.60 24.17
CA ALA A 108 10.44 6.25 24.16
C ALA A 108 11.22 5.32 23.23
N ILE A 109 12.53 5.21 23.42
CA ILE A 109 13.47 4.53 22.52
C ILE A 109 13.10 3.06 22.30
N SER A 110 12.77 2.34 23.36
CA SER A 110 12.35 0.93 23.27
C SER A 110 11.07 0.74 22.46
N GLN A 111 10.11 1.67 22.58
CA GLN A 111 8.88 1.66 21.81
C GLN A 111 9.16 1.98 20.34
N SER A 112 10.07 2.91 20.05
CA SER A 112 10.49 3.23 18.67
C SER A 112 11.11 2.00 17.99
N ILE A 113 12.05 1.32 18.66
CA ILE A 113 12.69 0.11 18.14
C ILE A 113 11.64 -1.01 17.93
N ALA A 114 10.77 -1.25 18.90
CA ALA A 114 9.72 -2.25 18.80
C ALA A 114 8.76 -1.93 17.63
N TYR A 115 8.34 -0.67 17.50
CA TYR A 115 7.48 -0.21 16.41
C TYR A 115 8.09 -0.46 15.04
N ILE A 116 9.36 -0.08 14.85
CA ILE A 116 10.09 -0.31 13.58
C ILE A 116 10.17 -1.80 13.27
N THR A 117 10.62 -2.61 14.25
CA THR A 117 10.82 -4.04 14.07
C THR A 117 9.51 -4.74 13.75
N ILE A 118 8.45 -4.48 14.50
CA ILE A 118 7.12 -5.07 14.28
C ILE A 118 6.58 -4.65 12.91
N SER A 119 6.58 -3.35 12.59
CA SER A 119 6.03 -2.85 11.33
C SER A 119 6.71 -3.49 10.12
N VAL A 120 8.04 -3.51 10.10
CA VAL A 120 8.80 -4.03 8.95
C VAL A 120 8.64 -5.55 8.83
N THR A 121 8.83 -6.27 9.93
CA THR A 121 8.78 -7.74 9.94
C THR A 121 7.39 -8.24 9.54
N PHE A 122 6.33 -7.71 10.15
CA PHE A 122 4.96 -8.16 9.86
C PHE A 122 4.46 -7.69 8.50
N SER A 123 4.91 -6.54 7.99
CA SER A 123 4.56 -6.12 6.62
C SER A 123 5.19 -7.04 5.58
N ILE A 124 6.47 -7.39 5.72
CA ILE A 124 7.14 -8.32 4.80
C ILE A 124 6.53 -9.73 4.91
N ALA A 125 6.31 -10.22 6.13
CA ALA A 125 5.67 -11.51 6.36
C ALA A 125 4.24 -11.54 5.78
N GLY A 126 3.48 -10.47 5.96
CA GLY A 126 2.15 -10.31 5.40
C GLY A 126 2.13 -10.40 3.88
N LEU A 127 3.07 -9.70 3.20
CA LEU A 127 3.21 -9.76 1.75
C LEU A 127 3.53 -11.17 1.26
N ILE A 128 4.48 -11.85 1.90
CA ILE A 128 4.85 -13.22 1.56
C ILE A 128 3.65 -14.16 1.76
N PHE A 129 2.96 -14.04 2.89
CA PHE A 129 1.79 -14.88 3.21
C PHE A 129 0.64 -14.65 2.20
N GLY A 130 0.34 -13.40 1.83
CA GLY A 130 -0.65 -13.08 0.80
C GLY A 130 -0.29 -13.70 -0.54
N SER A 131 0.99 -13.62 -0.94
CA SER A 131 1.48 -14.22 -2.18
C SER A 131 1.38 -15.74 -2.18
N LEU A 132 1.73 -16.40 -1.07
CA LEU A 132 1.62 -17.86 -0.92
C LEU A 132 0.17 -18.31 -0.93
N MET A 133 -0.72 -17.60 -0.24
CA MET A 133 -2.14 -17.89 -0.21
C MET A 133 -2.75 -17.81 -1.62
N ALA A 134 -2.42 -16.77 -2.38
CA ALA A 134 -2.89 -16.63 -3.75
C ALA A 134 -2.39 -17.80 -4.64
N ARG A 135 -1.14 -18.19 -4.52
CA ARG A 135 -0.59 -19.34 -5.27
C ARG A 135 -1.28 -20.66 -4.91
N GLY A 136 -1.56 -20.90 -3.62
CA GLY A 136 -2.19 -22.13 -3.16
C GLY A 136 -3.67 -22.29 -3.57
N ILE A 137 -4.36 -21.18 -3.88
CA ILE A 137 -5.75 -21.21 -4.35
C ILE A 137 -5.83 -21.63 -5.83
N TRP A 138 -4.76 -21.38 -6.61
CA TRP A 138 -4.74 -21.60 -8.06
C TRP A 138 -3.58 -22.49 -8.54
N SER A 139 -3.00 -23.30 -7.68
CA SER A 139 -2.03 -24.34 -8.05
C SER A 139 -2.73 -25.62 -8.51
#